data_67e79245eae350362df34973dc388d89
#
_entry.id   67e79245eae350362df34973dc388d89
#
_cell.length_a   1.000
_cell.length_b   1.000
_cell.length_c   1.000
_cell.angle_alpha   90.00
_cell.angle_beta   90.00
_cell.angle_gamma   90.00
#
_symmetry.space_group_name_H-M   'P 1'
#
loop_
_entity.id
_entity.type
_entity.pdbx_description
1 polymer ?
#
loop_
_entity_poly.entity_id
_entity_poly.type
_entity_poly.pdbx_seq_one_letter_code
_entity_poly.pdbx_strand_id
1 'polypeptide(L)'
;MSDKPRYSRISDILDLAIFMSSKIQGVTISEIAQRYNVSRRTAERMRDSLTNIFPQVDEIETDDSQKHWGFINYSISNLISFTL
;
A
#
# COMPACT_ATOMS: atom_id res chain seq x y z
N MET A 1 -23.31 1.17 12.83
CA MET A 1 -22.70 0.55 12.65
C MET A 1 -22.47 -0.07 11.51
N SER A 2 -23.17 -0.60 11.00
CA SER A 2 -22.91 -1.29 9.90
C SER A 2 -22.61 -0.52 8.73
N ASP A 3 -22.82 0.69 8.73
CA ASP A 3 -22.60 1.43 7.59
C ASP A 3 -21.17 1.70 7.48
N LYS A 4 -20.35 1.24 8.28
CA LYS A 4 -19.05 1.33 8.17
C LYS A 4 -18.50 1.01 6.87
N PRO A 5 -18.88 0.01 6.17
CA PRO A 5 -18.26 -0.38 4.97
C PRO A 5 -18.03 0.69 3.97
N ARG A 6 -18.91 1.59 3.80
CA ARG A 6 -18.78 2.55 2.83
C ARG A 6 -17.80 3.55 3.15
N TYR A 7 -17.81 4.11 4.27
CA TYR A 7 -16.98 5.04 4.68
C TYR A 7 -15.66 4.45 4.78
N SER A 8 -15.54 3.21 5.28
CA SER A 8 -14.36 2.58 5.52
C SER A 8 -13.52 2.39 4.32
N ARG A 9 -14.08 2.38 3.14
CA ARG A 9 -13.32 2.19 1.95
C ARG A 9 -12.25 3.25 1.78
N ILE A 10 -12.57 4.51 1.91
CA ILE A 10 -11.63 5.58 1.79
C ILE A 10 -10.70 5.62 2.98
N SER A 11 -11.20 5.47 4.16
CA SER A 11 -10.39 5.49 5.34
C SER A 11 -9.40 4.37 5.32
N ASP A 12 -9.81 3.20 4.83
CA ASP A 12 -8.93 2.05 4.76
C ASP A 12 -7.81 2.25 3.77
N ILE A 13 -8.07 2.93 2.67
CA ILE A 13 -7.02 3.19 1.68
C ILE A 13 -5.99 4.16 2.26
N LEU A 14 -6.44 5.17 2.99
CA LEU A 14 -5.53 6.10 3.61
C LEU A 14 -4.73 5.40 4.72
N ASP A 15 -5.37 4.54 5.48
CA ASP A 15 -4.70 3.78 6.52
C ASP A 15 -3.67 2.85 5.89
N LEU A 16 -4.01 2.24 4.76
CA LEU A 16 -3.12 1.35 4.05
C LEU A 16 -1.89 2.13 3.57
N ALA A 17 -2.08 3.35 3.11
CA ALA A 17 -0.97 4.17 2.67
C ALA A 17 0.01 4.40 3.83
N ILE A 18 -0.51 4.70 5.00
CA ILE A 18 0.31 4.94 6.17
C ILE A 18 1.01 3.64 6.59
N PHE A 19 0.27 2.56 6.61
CA PHE A 19 0.80 1.26 6.98
C PHE A 19 1.94 0.87 6.03
N MET A 20 1.70 1.00 4.75
CA MET A 20 2.66 0.64 3.73
C MET A 20 3.90 1.51 3.83
N SER A 21 3.72 2.80 4.06
CA SER A 21 4.84 3.71 4.13
C SER A 21 5.72 3.47 5.36
N SER A 22 5.18 2.81 6.37
CA SER A 22 5.94 2.52 7.58
C SER A 22 6.77 1.26 7.45
N LYS A 23 6.61 0.51 6.36
CA LYS A 23 7.33 -0.75 6.19
C LYS A 23 8.40 -0.60 5.14
N ILE A 24 9.63 -0.78 5.52
CA ILE A 24 10.74 -0.65 4.61
C ILE A 24 10.64 -1.61 3.44
N GLN A 25 10.23 -2.82 3.70
CA GLN A 25 10.12 -3.81 2.64
C GLN A 25 8.72 -3.89 2.05
N GLY A 26 7.89 -2.92 2.37
CA GLY A 26 6.52 -2.91 1.85
C GLY A 26 5.64 -3.95 2.52
N VAL A 27 4.48 -4.19 1.95
CA VAL A 27 3.52 -5.12 2.49
C VAL A 27 3.10 -6.12 1.43
N THR A 28 2.71 -7.29 1.86
CA THR A 28 2.21 -8.31 0.95
C THR A 28 0.69 -8.25 0.91
N ILE A 29 0.10 -8.88 -0.09
CA ILE A 29 -1.36 -8.96 -0.17
C ILE A 29 -1.90 -9.72 1.04
N SER A 30 -1.20 -10.72 1.52
CA SER A 30 -1.62 -11.47 2.69
C SER A 30 -1.68 -10.58 3.93
N GLU A 31 -0.71 -9.69 4.06
CA GLU A 31 -0.69 -8.77 5.18
C GLU A 31 -1.87 -7.79 5.11
N ILE A 32 -2.21 -7.35 3.93
CA ILE A 32 -3.34 -6.46 3.75
C ILE A 32 -4.62 -7.21 4.12
N ALA A 33 -4.75 -8.42 3.61
CA ALA A 33 -5.95 -9.21 3.86
C ALA A 33 -6.13 -9.44 5.36
N GLN A 34 -5.06 -9.71 6.04
CA GLN A 34 -5.12 -9.95 7.46
C GLN A 34 -5.42 -8.69 8.24
N ARG A 35 -4.78 -7.60 7.91
CA ARG A 35 -4.95 -6.33 8.63
C ARG A 35 -6.38 -5.84 8.57
N TYR A 36 -7.03 -5.97 7.42
CA TYR A 36 -8.37 -5.46 7.23
C TYR A 36 -9.44 -6.53 7.28
N ASN A 37 -9.03 -7.76 7.56
CA ASN A 37 -9.94 -8.89 7.66
C ASN A 37 -10.78 -9.00 6.39
N VAL A 38 -10.15 -9.01 5.26
CA VAL A 38 -10.82 -9.10 3.97
C VAL A 38 -10.24 -10.24 3.16
N SER A 39 -10.89 -10.59 2.09
CA SER A 39 -10.41 -11.65 1.22
C SER A 39 -9.20 -11.18 0.46
N ARG A 40 -8.46 -12.10 -0.11
CA ARG A 40 -7.31 -11.79 -0.92
C ARG A 40 -7.71 -10.91 -2.09
N ARG A 41 -8.86 -11.20 -2.70
CA ARG A 41 -9.35 -10.43 -3.82
C ARG A 41 -9.61 -8.99 -3.43
N THR A 42 -10.21 -8.78 -2.26
CA THR A 42 -10.47 -7.44 -1.78
C THR A 42 -9.16 -6.74 -1.45
N ALA A 43 -8.19 -7.46 -0.90
CA ALA A 43 -6.89 -6.89 -0.60
C ALA A 43 -6.21 -6.43 -1.88
N GLU A 44 -6.32 -7.19 -2.94
CA GLU A 44 -5.76 -6.82 -4.23
C GLU A 44 -6.43 -5.56 -4.78
N ARG A 45 -7.74 -5.44 -4.60
CA ARG A 45 -8.45 -4.27 -5.04
C ARG A 45 -8.04 -3.07 -4.22
N MET A 46 -7.79 -3.23 -2.93
CA MET A 46 -7.33 -2.14 -2.08
C MET A 46 -5.96 -1.66 -2.56
N ARG A 47 -5.08 -2.60 -2.88
CA ARG A 47 -3.77 -2.26 -3.41
C ARG A 47 -3.91 -1.47 -4.72
N ASP A 48 -4.79 -1.91 -5.60
CA ASP A 48 -5.00 -1.25 -6.88
C ASP A 48 -5.54 0.16 -6.68
N SER A 49 -6.46 0.34 -5.76
CA SER A 49 -7.00 1.65 -5.46
C SER A 49 -5.90 2.56 -4.93
N LEU A 50 -5.05 2.00 -4.08
CA LEU A 50 -3.95 2.76 -3.51
C LEU A 50 -2.99 3.20 -4.59
N THR A 51 -2.63 2.33 -5.51
CA THR A 51 -1.69 2.65 -6.56
C THR A 51 -2.25 3.69 -7.52
N ASN A 52 -3.55 3.75 -7.67
CA ASN A 52 -4.17 4.78 -8.50
C ASN A 52 -4.06 6.14 -7.84
N ILE A 53 -4.14 6.19 -6.52
CA ILE A 53 -4.09 7.45 -5.80
C ILE A 53 -2.64 7.87 -5.58
N PHE A 54 -1.79 6.90 -5.30
CA PHE A 54 -0.39 7.16 -5.00
C PHE A 54 0.50 6.44 -6.02
N PRO A 55 0.84 7.10 -7.11
CA PRO A 55 1.65 6.46 -8.15
C PRO A 55 3.05 6.07 -7.69
N GLN A 56 3.46 6.53 -6.53
CA GLN A 56 4.77 6.18 -5.99
C GLN A 56 4.80 4.76 -5.44
N VAL A 57 3.64 4.12 -5.31
CA VAL A 57 3.59 2.75 -4.82
C VAL A 57 3.94 1.81 -5.95
N ASP A 58 4.84 0.90 -5.71
CA ASP A 58 5.23 -0.06 -6.73
C ASP A 58 5.66 -1.35 -6.04
N GLU A 59 5.88 -2.35 -6.83
CA GLU A 59 6.32 -3.63 -6.33
C GLU A 59 7.78 -3.52 -5.87
N ILE A 60 8.09 -4.10 -4.73
CA ILE A 60 9.44 -4.09 -4.19
C ILE A 60 9.98 -5.51 -4.22
N GLU A 61 11.14 -5.69 -4.75
CA GLU A 61 11.77 -6.98 -4.78
C GLU A 61 12.35 -7.31 -3.42
N THR A 62 12.08 -8.49 -2.92
CA THR A 62 12.60 -8.95 -1.65
C THR A 62 13.15 -10.34 -1.83
N ASP A 63 13.73 -10.88 -0.79
CA ASP A 63 14.28 -12.22 -0.83
C ASP A 63 13.26 -13.31 -0.82
N ASP A 64 12.07 -13.05 -0.38
CA ASP A 64 11.08 -14.12 -0.28
C ASP A 64 10.32 -14.24 -1.61
N SER A 65 9.46 -15.21 -1.71
CA SER A 65 8.75 -15.47 -2.94
C SER A 65 7.48 -14.66 -3.09
N GLN A 66 7.14 -13.86 -2.10
CA GLN A 66 5.90 -13.10 -2.16
C GLN A 66 6.17 -11.72 -2.71
N LYS A 67 5.22 -11.17 -3.42
CA LYS A 67 5.35 -9.83 -3.92
C LYS A 67 5.08 -8.85 -2.80
N HIS A 68 5.90 -7.84 -2.69
CA HIS A 68 5.75 -6.79 -1.71
C HIS A 68 5.46 -5.48 -2.44
N TRP A 69 4.61 -4.66 -1.84
CA TRP A 69 4.23 -3.37 -2.43
C TRP A 69 4.57 -2.27 -1.44
N GLY A 70 5.15 -1.22 -1.90
CA GLY A 70 5.52 -0.14 -1.01
C GLY A 70 5.78 1.15 -1.74
N PHE A 71 6.03 2.20 -0.98
CA PHE A 71 6.36 3.49 -1.54
C PHE A 71 7.83 3.48 -1.93
N ILE A 72 8.10 3.90 -3.13
CA ILE A 72 9.47 3.88 -3.64
C ILE A 72 10.20 5.13 -3.20
N ASN A 73 11.16 4.95 -2.36
CA ASN A 73 11.91 6.05 -1.84
C ASN A 73 12.77 6.75 -2.83
N TYR A 74 13.15 6.10 -3.89
CA TYR A 74 14.01 6.72 -4.82
C TYR A 74 13.35 7.95 -5.44
N SER A 75 12.04 8.03 -5.46
CA SER A 75 11.38 9.20 -5.99
C SER A 75 11.66 10.39 -5.13
N ILE A 76 11.79 10.21 -3.84
CA ILE A 76 12.10 11.28 -2.93
C ILE A 76 13.54 11.66 -3.11
N SER A 77 14.39 10.70 -3.34
CA SER A 77 15.80 10.97 -3.57
C SER A 77 15.97 11.77 -4.83
N ASN A 78 15.22 11.46 -5.83
CA ASN A 78 15.29 12.19 -7.08
C ASN A 78 14.85 13.62 -6.90
N LEU A 79 13.84 13.84 -6.11
CA LEU A 79 13.38 15.16 -5.85
C LEU A 79 14.43 15.96 -5.12
N ILE A 80 15.07 15.35 -4.17
CA ILE A 80 16.12 15.99 -3.42
C ILE A 80 17.30 16.32 -4.31
N SER A 81 17.69 15.40 -5.14
CA SER A 81 18.78 15.58 -6.05
C SER A 81 18.48 16.69 -6.99
N PHE A 82 17.23 16.79 -7.42
CA PHE A 82 16.83 17.75 -8.35
C PHE A 82 16.91 19.11 -7.76
N THR A 83 16.64 19.28 -6.49
CA THR A 83 16.62 20.54 -5.86
C THR A 83 17.99 20.96 -5.48
N LEU A 84 18.87 20.07 -5.34
CA LEU A 84 20.22 20.41 -4.99
C LEU A 84 21.02 20.81 -6.21
#